data_bd4c781a60a566bf8ba6d04e05dd5dfe
#
_entry.id   bd4c781a60a566bf8ba6d04e05dd5dfe
#
_cell.length_a   1.000
_cell.length_b   1.000
_cell.length_c   1.000
_cell.angle_alpha   90.00
_cell.angle_beta   90.00
_cell.angle_gamma   90.00
#
_symmetry.space_group_name_H-M   'P 1'
#
loop_
_entity.id
_entity.type
_entity.pdbx_description
1 polymer ?
#
loop_
_entity_poly.entity_id
_entity_poly.type
_entity_poly.pdbx_seq_one_letter_code
_entity_poly.pdbx_strand_id
1 'polypeptide(L)'
;MRKKEIVKLIEDYNNKIKKVSIPNALWYLSRQNYIKRIFLDYYYMNSIEERELKSCKYMNKELLFLVLNKLDIKWYLGLTSARYSRGEIWQTPNLLIVVNNKFSGEKIITGLKARFIKIKENLIFGLIKEKTDKGVEYSYSDKEKTELDGVYLSRKGKIAKDKKTRNYIKKYPKWLQKLT
;
A
#
# COMPACT_ATOMS: atom_id res chain seq x y z
N MET A 1 6.11 -13.54 0.76
CA MET A 1 7.43 -14.06 0.32
C MET A 1 7.90 -13.31 -0.91
N ARG A 2 9.19 -13.05 -1.05
CA ARG A 2 9.77 -12.45 -2.27
C ARG A 2 9.98 -13.52 -3.35
N LYS A 3 9.89 -13.12 -4.62
CA LYS A 3 10.13 -14.02 -5.77
C LYS A 3 11.46 -14.81 -5.63
N LYS A 4 12.55 -14.16 -5.23
CA LYS A 4 13.85 -14.79 -5.05
C LYS A 4 13.85 -15.93 -4.01
N GLU A 5 13.03 -15.84 -2.97
CA GLU A 5 12.89 -16.89 -1.95
C GLU A 5 12.17 -18.10 -2.53
N ILE A 6 11.14 -17.87 -3.37
CA ILE A 6 10.43 -18.95 -4.09
C ILE A 6 11.39 -19.61 -5.09
N VAL A 7 12.15 -18.82 -5.84
CA VAL A 7 13.15 -19.33 -6.79
C VAL A 7 14.15 -20.22 -6.09
N LYS A 8 14.69 -19.81 -4.96
CA LYS A 8 15.62 -20.62 -4.16
C LYS A 8 15.00 -21.97 -3.75
N LEU A 9 13.75 -21.98 -3.30
CA LEU A 9 13.05 -23.23 -2.96
C LEU A 9 12.89 -24.15 -4.16
N ILE A 10 12.60 -23.59 -5.36
CA ILE A 10 12.50 -24.36 -6.60
C ILE A 10 13.86 -24.92 -7.01
N GLU A 11 14.93 -24.15 -6.86
CA GLU A 11 16.30 -24.59 -7.15
C GLU A 11 16.74 -25.71 -6.19
N ASP A 12 16.44 -25.58 -4.90
CA ASP A 12 16.73 -26.61 -3.91
C ASP A 12 15.96 -27.91 -4.22
N TYR A 13 14.70 -27.80 -4.71
CA TYR A 13 13.91 -28.93 -5.17
C TYR A 13 14.51 -29.56 -6.45
N ASN A 14 14.87 -28.76 -7.45
CA ASN A 14 15.47 -29.21 -8.70
C ASN A 14 16.76 -29.98 -8.48
N ASN A 15 17.56 -29.58 -7.51
CA ASN A 15 18.81 -30.27 -7.15
C ASN A 15 18.57 -31.65 -6.55
N LYS A 16 17.37 -31.89 -5.98
CA LYS A 16 17.05 -33.15 -5.28
C LYS A 16 16.27 -34.14 -6.13
N ILE A 17 15.40 -33.69 -7.03
CA ILE A 17 14.40 -34.57 -7.64
C ILE A 17 14.34 -34.45 -9.17
N LYS A 18 14.00 -33.29 -9.73
CA LYS A 18 13.78 -33.11 -11.18
C LYS A 18 13.97 -31.66 -11.60
N LYS A 19 14.65 -31.44 -12.73
CA LYS A 19 14.80 -30.08 -13.29
C LYS A 19 13.48 -29.58 -13.85
N VAL A 20 12.96 -28.48 -13.26
CA VAL A 20 11.80 -27.74 -13.72
C VAL A 20 12.21 -26.30 -14.00
N SER A 21 11.79 -25.71 -15.11
CA SER A 21 12.10 -24.29 -15.36
C SER A 21 11.38 -23.38 -14.35
N ILE A 22 12.08 -22.39 -13.83
CA ILE A 22 11.56 -21.45 -12.82
C ILE A 22 10.25 -20.76 -13.29
N PRO A 23 10.15 -20.28 -14.55
CA PRO A 23 8.91 -19.68 -15.03
C PRO A 23 7.74 -20.66 -15.01
N ASN A 24 7.95 -21.91 -15.45
CA ASN A 24 6.90 -22.93 -15.46
C ASN A 24 6.47 -23.31 -14.04
N ALA A 25 7.42 -23.42 -13.12
CA ALA A 25 7.11 -23.69 -11.71
C ALA A 25 6.28 -22.57 -11.09
N LEU A 26 6.65 -21.31 -11.28
CA LEU A 26 5.87 -20.16 -10.79
C LEU A 26 4.49 -20.09 -11.41
N TRP A 27 4.38 -20.36 -12.72
CA TRP A 27 3.08 -20.42 -13.41
C TRP A 27 2.19 -21.52 -12.83
N TYR A 28 2.74 -22.74 -12.67
CA TYR A 28 2.04 -23.87 -12.08
C TYR A 28 1.55 -23.56 -10.65
N LEU A 29 2.45 -23.08 -9.79
CA LEU A 29 2.12 -22.70 -8.40
C LEU A 29 1.01 -21.65 -8.34
N SER A 30 1.04 -20.67 -9.24
CA SER A 30 0.00 -19.65 -9.33
C SER A 30 -1.33 -20.21 -9.83
N ARG A 31 -1.30 -21.07 -10.86
CA ARG A 31 -2.50 -21.70 -11.44
C ARG A 31 -3.18 -22.64 -10.44
N GLN A 32 -2.40 -23.38 -9.67
CA GLN A 32 -2.89 -24.26 -8.61
C GLN A 32 -3.21 -23.55 -7.29
N ASN A 33 -3.23 -22.21 -7.31
CA ASN A 33 -3.55 -21.36 -6.16
C ASN A 33 -2.66 -21.59 -4.93
N TYR A 34 -1.42 -22.07 -5.11
CA TYR A 34 -0.42 -22.14 -4.03
C TYR A 34 0.13 -20.77 -3.67
N ILE A 35 0.34 -19.94 -4.70
CA ILE A 35 0.84 -18.58 -4.55
C ILE A 35 -0.02 -17.59 -5.32
N LYS A 36 -0.16 -16.38 -4.79
CA LYS A 36 -0.83 -15.25 -5.44
C LYS A 36 0.15 -14.09 -5.53
N ARG A 37 0.44 -13.61 -6.75
CA ARG A 37 1.26 -12.41 -6.92
C ARG A 37 0.48 -11.20 -6.41
N ILE A 38 1.10 -10.40 -5.55
CA ILE A 38 0.47 -9.21 -4.96
C ILE A 38 0.99 -7.95 -5.64
N PHE A 39 2.24 -7.57 -5.35
CA PHE A 39 2.80 -6.31 -5.85
C PHE A 39 4.31 -6.43 -6.00
N LEU A 40 4.89 -5.85 -7.07
CA LEU A 40 6.29 -6.02 -7.42
C LEU A 40 6.67 -7.51 -7.47
N ASP A 41 7.70 -7.91 -6.73
CA ASP A 41 8.17 -9.28 -6.63
C ASP A 41 7.69 -10.01 -5.36
N TYR A 42 6.58 -9.57 -4.79
CA TYR A 42 5.99 -10.18 -3.60
C TYR A 42 4.81 -11.07 -3.95
N TYR A 43 4.79 -12.22 -3.31
CA TYR A 43 3.77 -13.24 -3.43
C TYR A 43 3.19 -13.56 -2.05
N TYR A 44 1.92 -13.83 -2.00
CA TYR A 44 1.24 -14.45 -0.88
C TYR A 44 1.21 -15.96 -1.09
N MET A 45 1.48 -16.72 -0.05
CA MET A 45 1.33 -18.19 -0.07
C MET A 45 0.02 -18.53 0.60
N ASN A 46 -0.86 -19.19 -0.13
CA ASN A 46 -2.12 -19.65 0.40
C ASN A 46 -1.90 -20.87 1.30
N SER A 47 -2.57 -20.91 2.45
CA SER A 47 -2.61 -22.09 3.30
C SER A 47 -3.37 -23.25 2.60
N ILE A 48 -3.33 -24.43 3.18
CA ILE A 48 -4.11 -25.58 2.67
C ILE A 48 -5.60 -25.24 2.68
N GLU A 49 -6.09 -24.71 3.79
CA GLU A 49 -7.49 -24.30 3.96
C GLU A 49 -7.92 -23.24 2.95
N GLU A 50 -7.09 -22.21 2.71
CA GLU A 50 -7.38 -21.17 1.73
C GLU A 50 -7.47 -21.70 0.30
N ARG A 51 -6.70 -22.75 -0.01
CA ARG A 51 -6.77 -23.42 -1.32
C ARG A 51 -8.03 -24.25 -1.48
N GLU A 52 -8.40 -25.01 -0.45
CA GLU A 52 -9.60 -25.84 -0.43
C GLU A 52 -10.87 -24.99 -0.50
N LEU A 53 -10.94 -23.94 0.30
CA LEU A 53 -12.06 -23.02 0.35
C LEU A 53 -12.05 -21.99 -0.81
N LYS A 54 -11.01 -21.96 -1.65
CA LYS A 54 -10.78 -20.96 -2.69
C LYS A 54 -10.94 -19.51 -2.19
N SER A 55 -10.62 -19.30 -0.93
CA SER A 55 -10.71 -18.00 -0.24
C SER A 55 -9.36 -17.57 0.30
N CYS A 56 -9.12 -16.29 0.41
CA CYS A 56 -7.91 -15.74 1.01
C CYS A 56 -8.25 -15.19 2.40
N LYS A 57 -7.42 -15.48 3.39
CA LYS A 57 -7.54 -14.94 4.74
C LYS A 57 -7.58 -13.41 4.76
N TYR A 58 -6.82 -12.78 3.88
CA TYR A 58 -6.67 -11.33 3.82
C TYR A 58 -7.43 -10.73 2.63
N MET A 59 -8.05 -9.56 2.84
CA MET A 59 -8.61 -8.76 1.77
C MET A 59 -7.50 -8.21 0.86
N ASN A 60 -7.84 -7.87 -0.38
CA ASN A 60 -6.86 -7.34 -1.34
C ASN A 60 -6.09 -6.10 -0.84
N LYS A 61 -6.77 -5.20 -0.09
CA LYS A 61 -6.11 -4.05 0.55
C LYS A 61 -5.10 -4.48 1.63
N GLU A 62 -5.43 -5.49 2.43
CA GLU A 62 -4.55 -6.00 3.48
C GLU A 62 -3.32 -6.69 2.90
N LEU A 63 -3.48 -7.46 1.82
CA LEU A 63 -2.36 -8.04 1.09
C LEU A 63 -1.40 -6.96 0.58
N LEU A 64 -1.93 -5.84 0.08
CA LEU A 64 -1.10 -4.70 -0.33
C LEU A 64 -0.37 -4.09 0.88
N PHE A 65 -1.05 -3.88 2.01
CA PHE A 65 -0.44 -3.32 3.23
C PHE A 65 0.69 -4.22 3.75
N LEU A 66 0.49 -5.55 3.76
CA LEU A 66 1.53 -6.51 4.12
C LEU A 66 2.78 -6.37 3.23
N VAL A 67 2.61 -6.14 1.94
CA VAL A 67 3.74 -5.92 1.03
C VAL A 67 4.39 -4.57 1.29
N LEU A 68 3.61 -3.49 1.43
CA LEU A 68 4.13 -2.15 1.69
C LEU A 68 4.93 -2.08 3.00
N ASN A 69 4.48 -2.80 4.03
CA ASN A 69 5.19 -2.92 5.31
C ASN A 69 6.50 -3.72 5.21
N LYS A 70 6.64 -4.61 4.21
CA LYS A 70 7.87 -5.36 3.92
C LYS A 70 8.84 -4.62 2.99
N LEU A 71 8.37 -3.59 2.33
CA LEU A 71 9.22 -2.71 1.53
C LEU A 71 9.92 -1.71 2.46
N ASP A 72 11.17 -1.38 2.15
CA ASP A 72 11.90 -0.30 2.83
C ASP A 72 11.43 1.05 2.29
N ILE A 73 10.18 1.42 2.62
CA ILE A 73 9.52 2.68 2.22
C ILE A 73 8.70 3.24 3.38
N LYS A 74 8.59 4.56 3.43
CA LYS A 74 7.62 5.24 4.27
C LYS A 74 6.36 5.46 3.44
N TRP A 75 5.21 5.05 3.98
CA TRP A 75 3.93 5.14 3.27
C TRP A 75 2.76 5.38 4.21
N TYR A 76 1.66 5.89 3.66
CA TYR A 76 0.39 6.05 4.36
C TYR A 76 -0.78 6.16 3.35
N LEU A 77 -1.99 5.92 3.82
CA LEU A 77 -3.21 6.23 3.06
C LEU A 77 -3.48 7.73 3.12
N GLY A 78 -3.60 8.36 1.96
CA GLY A 78 -3.82 9.80 1.84
C GLY A 78 -5.18 10.16 1.23
N LEU A 79 -5.49 11.44 1.23
CA LEU A 79 -6.66 12.03 0.56
C LEU A 79 -7.98 11.31 0.89
N THR A 80 -8.72 10.86 -0.13
CA THR A 80 -10.00 10.16 0.05
C THR A 80 -9.87 8.86 0.83
N SER A 81 -8.75 8.13 0.67
CA SER A 81 -8.52 6.91 1.45
C SER A 81 -8.32 7.17 2.94
N ALA A 82 -7.65 8.27 3.30
CA ALA A 82 -7.52 8.69 4.69
C ALA A 82 -8.86 9.16 5.27
N ARG A 83 -9.65 9.90 4.50
CA ARG A 83 -11.00 10.35 4.91
C ARG A 83 -11.93 9.17 5.17
N TYR A 84 -11.85 8.14 4.31
CA TYR A 84 -12.59 6.90 4.52
C TYR A 84 -12.13 6.16 5.79
N SER A 85 -10.83 6.05 6.02
CA SER A 85 -10.28 5.42 7.24
C SER A 85 -10.72 6.15 8.52
N ARG A 86 -10.93 7.47 8.47
CA ARG A 86 -11.45 8.26 9.60
C ARG A 86 -12.98 8.25 9.72
N GLY A 87 -13.70 7.55 8.84
CA GLY A 87 -15.16 7.54 8.84
C GLY A 87 -15.82 8.85 8.36
N GLU A 88 -15.05 9.76 7.73
CA GLU A 88 -15.60 11.05 7.21
C GLU A 88 -16.43 10.85 5.93
N ILE A 89 -16.24 9.75 5.25
CA ILE A 89 -17.02 9.35 4.08
C ILE A 89 -17.49 7.91 4.26
N TRP A 90 -18.78 7.66 3.98
CA TRP A 90 -19.40 6.35 4.14
C TRP A 90 -19.14 5.41 2.96
N GLN A 91 -18.96 5.96 1.77
CA GLN A 91 -18.75 5.19 0.55
C GLN A 91 -17.30 4.74 0.43
N THR A 92 -17.11 3.44 0.24
CA THR A 92 -15.77 2.87 -0.02
C THR A 92 -15.20 3.45 -1.31
N PRO A 93 -14.00 4.08 -1.27
CA PRO A 93 -13.39 4.61 -2.47
C PRO A 93 -13.04 3.50 -3.47
N ASN A 94 -13.40 3.68 -4.73
CA ASN A 94 -13.02 2.77 -5.83
C ASN A 94 -11.52 2.78 -6.13
N LEU A 95 -10.79 3.77 -5.60
CA LEU A 95 -9.37 3.97 -5.80
C LEU A 95 -8.68 4.14 -4.45
N LEU A 96 -7.79 3.21 -4.11
CA LEU A 96 -6.97 3.33 -2.93
C LEU A 96 -5.79 4.28 -3.20
N ILE A 97 -5.68 5.35 -2.41
CA ILE A 97 -4.61 6.33 -2.55
C ILE A 97 -3.53 6.06 -1.50
N VAL A 98 -2.35 5.68 -1.99
CA VAL A 98 -1.16 5.39 -1.19
C VAL A 98 -0.11 6.46 -1.46
N VAL A 99 0.20 7.25 -0.46
CA VAL A 99 1.28 8.25 -0.51
C VAL A 99 2.56 7.62 0.04
N ASN A 100 3.68 7.82 -0.66
CA ASN A 100 4.95 7.20 -0.29
C ASN A 100 6.17 8.03 -0.75
N ASN A 101 7.38 7.62 -0.33
CA ASN A 101 8.61 8.33 -0.67
C ASN A 101 9.38 7.79 -1.90
N LYS A 102 8.94 6.68 -2.53
CA LYS A 102 9.75 6.01 -3.57
C LYS A 102 9.17 6.09 -4.98
N PHE A 103 7.89 5.78 -5.17
CA PHE A 103 7.32 5.60 -6.52
C PHE A 103 5.94 6.24 -6.67
N SER A 104 5.53 6.44 -7.92
CA SER A 104 4.21 6.97 -8.30
C SER A 104 3.61 6.15 -9.44
N GLY A 105 2.32 6.35 -9.70
CA GLY A 105 1.57 5.73 -10.78
C GLY A 105 0.34 4.95 -10.31
N GLU A 106 -0.47 4.49 -11.24
CA GLU A 106 -1.65 3.67 -10.96
C GLU A 106 -1.36 2.19 -11.26
N LYS A 107 -1.87 1.32 -10.42
CA LYS A 107 -1.74 -0.13 -10.56
C LYS A 107 -3.05 -0.81 -10.16
N ILE A 108 -3.36 -1.90 -10.84
CA ILE A 108 -4.37 -2.86 -10.38
C ILE A 108 -3.62 -3.98 -9.67
N ILE A 109 -3.92 -4.17 -8.40
CA ILE A 109 -3.24 -5.13 -7.52
C ILE A 109 -4.29 -6.09 -6.99
N THR A 110 -4.28 -7.32 -7.44
CA THR A 110 -5.27 -8.35 -7.06
C THR A 110 -6.73 -7.89 -7.23
N GLY A 111 -7.01 -7.07 -8.27
CA GLY A 111 -8.34 -6.49 -8.52
C GLY A 111 -8.61 -5.16 -7.82
N LEU A 112 -7.74 -4.70 -6.92
CA LEU A 112 -7.82 -3.41 -6.26
C LEU A 112 -7.12 -2.33 -7.10
N LYS A 113 -7.81 -1.27 -7.47
CA LYS A 113 -7.17 -0.09 -8.09
C LYS A 113 -6.45 0.71 -7.00
N ALA A 114 -5.15 0.92 -7.17
CA ALA A 114 -4.34 1.72 -6.26
C ALA A 114 -3.57 2.80 -7.03
N ARG A 115 -3.60 4.03 -6.53
CA ARG A 115 -2.78 5.16 -7.00
C ARG A 115 -1.70 5.42 -5.98
N PHE A 116 -0.46 5.31 -6.43
CA PHE A 116 0.72 5.68 -5.66
C PHE A 116 1.11 7.11 -5.97
N ILE A 117 1.32 7.90 -4.93
CA ILE A 117 1.75 9.30 -5.04
C ILE A 117 3.08 9.43 -4.31
N LYS A 118 4.11 9.82 -5.07
CA LYS A 118 5.43 10.06 -4.49
C LYS A 118 5.49 11.49 -3.92
N ILE A 119 5.93 11.59 -2.66
CA ILE A 119 6.25 12.87 -2.01
C ILE A 119 7.64 12.81 -1.38
N LYS A 120 8.16 13.97 -1.00
CA LYS A 120 9.41 14.06 -0.24
C LYS A 120 9.24 13.42 1.14
N GLU A 121 10.27 12.74 1.61
CA GLU A 121 10.23 12.01 2.87
C GLU A 121 9.94 12.90 4.09
N ASN A 122 10.45 14.13 4.10
CA ASN A 122 10.20 15.11 5.16
C ASN A 122 8.72 15.57 5.24
N LEU A 123 7.92 15.26 4.20
CA LEU A 123 6.48 15.48 4.17
C LEU A 123 5.67 14.28 4.70
N ILE A 124 6.31 13.20 5.14
CA ILE A 124 5.64 12.05 5.74
C ILE A 124 5.59 12.24 7.26
N PHE A 125 4.51 12.82 7.74
CA PHE A 125 4.23 13.12 9.15
C PHE A 125 2.71 13.25 9.35
N GLY A 126 2.24 13.46 10.59
CA GLY A 126 0.82 13.64 10.90
C GLY A 126 0.01 12.38 10.57
N LEU A 127 0.55 11.21 10.95
CA LEU A 127 -0.03 9.91 10.64
C LEU A 127 -0.66 9.30 11.88
N ILE A 128 -1.81 8.68 11.66
CA ILE A 128 -2.51 7.83 12.62
C ILE A 128 -2.23 6.39 12.23
N LYS A 129 -1.83 5.57 13.20
CA LYS A 129 -1.56 4.14 13.02
C LYS A 129 -2.75 3.33 13.49
N GLU A 130 -3.13 2.37 12.69
CA GLU A 130 -4.21 1.42 13.00
C GLU A 130 -3.87 0.00 12.53
N LYS A 131 -4.71 -0.94 12.93
CA LYS A 131 -4.68 -2.33 12.48
C LYS A 131 -6.02 -2.70 11.88
N THR A 132 -5.99 -3.51 10.83
CA THR A 132 -7.21 -4.13 10.31
C THR A 132 -7.71 -5.21 11.27
N ASP A 133 -8.92 -5.73 11.05
CA ASP A 133 -9.50 -6.84 11.83
C ASP A 133 -8.61 -8.09 11.82
N LYS A 134 -7.76 -8.25 10.79
CA LYS A 134 -6.77 -9.33 10.68
C LYS A 134 -5.41 -8.96 11.25
N GLY A 135 -5.29 -7.84 11.98
CA GLY A 135 -4.07 -7.41 12.65
C GLY A 135 -3.01 -6.80 11.74
N VAL A 136 -3.33 -6.49 10.48
CA VAL A 136 -2.39 -5.87 9.55
C VAL A 136 -2.27 -4.38 9.85
N GLU A 137 -1.05 -3.94 10.17
CA GLU A 137 -0.76 -2.52 10.46
C GLU A 137 -0.81 -1.67 9.20
N TYR A 138 -1.40 -0.50 9.32
CA TYR A 138 -1.38 0.54 8.30
C TYR A 138 -1.43 1.92 8.93
N SER A 139 -1.11 2.95 8.14
CA SER A 139 -1.18 4.34 8.60
C SER A 139 -1.97 5.17 7.60
N TYR A 140 -2.64 6.19 8.10
CA TYR A 140 -3.31 7.19 7.27
C TYR A 140 -3.07 8.60 7.81
N SER A 141 -3.18 9.61 6.94
CA SER A 141 -3.00 11.00 7.34
C SER A 141 -4.15 11.48 8.23
N ASP A 142 -3.85 12.29 9.25
CA ASP A 142 -4.86 13.02 9.99
C ASP A 142 -5.57 14.07 9.11
N LYS A 143 -6.58 14.75 9.65
CA LYS A 143 -7.43 15.67 8.90
C LYS A 143 -6.61 16.82 8.30
N GLU A 144 -5.81 17.50 9.13
CA GLU A 144 -5.02 18.66 8.73
C GLU A 144 -3.96 18.30 7.69
N LYS A 145 -3.31 17.15 7.87
CA LYS A 145 -2.35 16.61 6.90
C LYS A 145 -3.03 16.28 5.57
N THR A 146 -4.22 15.67 5.62
CA THR A 146 -4.98 15.34 4.41
C THR A 146 -5.37 16.57 3.61
N GLU A 147 -5.79 17.64 4.27
CA GLU A 147 -6.13 18.91 3.63
C GLU A 147 -4.90 19.58 2.99
N LEU A 148 -3.78 19.64 3.73
CA LEU A 148 -2.53 20.18 3.22
C LEU A 148 -1.99 19.38 2.03
N ASP A 149 -2.03 18.07 2.07
CA ASP A 149 -1.66 17.22 0.94
C ASP A 149 -2.57 17.45 -0.26
N GLY A 150 -3.87 17.63 -0.04
CA GLY A 150 -4.82 17.95 -1.09
C GLY A 150 -4.46 19.23 -1.83
N VAL A 151 -4.17 20.31 -1.10
CA VAL A 151 -3.73 21.58 -1.69
C VAL A 151 -2.34 21.47 -2.33
N TYR A 152 -1.41 20.77 -1.68
CA TYR A 152 -0.06 20.57 -2.19
C TYR A 152 -0.03 19.83 -3.53
N LEU A 153 -0.85 18.79 -3.68
CA LEU A 153 -0.88 17.94 -4.87
C LEU A 153 -1.70 18.53 -6.01
N SER A 154 -2.83 19.18 -5.71
CA SER A 154 -3.71 19.80 -6.71
C SER A 154 -3.27 21.22 -7.11
N ARG A 155 -2.44 21.86 -6.28
CA ARG A 155 -2.11 23.29 -6.34
C ARG A 155 -3.34 24.22 -6.27
N LYS A 156 -4.45 23.72 -5.74
CA LYS A 156 -5.73 24.44 -5.62
C LYS A 156 -6.35 24.15 -4.25
N GLY A 157 -7.08 25.12 -3.73
CA GLY A 157 -7.84 24.97 -2.49
C GLY A 157 -7.51 26.03 -1.45
N LYS A 158 -8.28 26.02 -0.36
CA LYS A 158 -8.06 26.86 0.82
C LYS A 158 -7.50 26.00 1.94
N ILE A 159 -6.72 26.61 2.81
CA ILE A 159 -6.08 25.97 3.96
C ILE A 159 -6.75 26.46 5.22
N ALA A 160 -7.13 25.55 6.10
CA ALA A 160 -7.67 25.91 7.41
C ALA A 160 -6.62 26.66 8.26
N LYS A 161 -7.08 27.63 9.06
CA LYS A 161 -6.20 28.51 9.86
C LYS A 161 -6.09 28.10 11.33
N ASP A 162 -6.27 26.81 11.62
CA ASP A 162 -6.10 26.28 12.98
C ASP A 162 -4.63 26.15 13.39
N LYS A 163 -4.39 25.99 14.70
CA LYS A 163 -3.02 25.93 15.29
C LYS A 163 -2.19 24.77 14.76
N LYS A 164 -2.81 23.62 14.54
CA LYS A 164 -2.13 22.38 14.08
C LYS A 164 -1.72 22.50 12.62
N THR A 165 -2.62 23.00 11.77
CA THR A 165 -2.35 23.29 10.36
C THR A 165 -1.21 24.31 10.22
N ARG A 166 -1.17 25.37 11.05
CA ARG A 166 -0.05 26.36 11.07
C ARG A 166 1.30 25.73 11.42
N ASN A 167 1.32 24.71 12.26
CA ASN A 167 2.56 23.97 12.57
C ASN A 167 2.97 23.03 11.42
N TYR A 168 2.03 22.37 10.81
CA TYR A 168 2.28 21.44 9.73
C TYR A 168 2.75 22.13 8.45
N ILE A 169 2.17 23.27 8.11
CA ILE A 169 2.49 23.99 6.88
C ILE A 169 3.95 24.45 6.81
N LYS A 170 4.61 24.66 7.95
CA LYS A 170 6.04 25.02 8.02
C LYS A 170 6.95 23.97 7.36
N LYS A 171 6.49 22.73 7.25
CA LYS A 171 7.22 21.63 6.60
C LYS A 171 7.04 21.60 5.08
N TYR A 172 6.04 22.30 4.56
CA TYR A 172 5.74 22.37 3.13
C TYR A 172 6.55 23.48 2.43
N PRO A 173 6.63 23.45 1.09
CA PRO A 173 7.32 24.49 0.32
C PRO A 173 6.75 25.90 0.59
N LYS A 174 7.61 26.93 0.47
CA LYS A 174 7.25 28.33 0.73
C LYS A 174 6.00 28.84 0.00
N TRP A 175 5.75 28.34 -1.21
CA TRP A 175 4.55 28.73 -1.98
C TRP A 175 3.24 28.31 -1.27
N LEU A 176 3.22 27.13 -0.63
CA LEU A 176 2.06 26.68 0.14
C LEU A 176 1.89 27.50 1.42
N GLN A 177 3.01 27.83 2.07
CA GLN A 177 3.00 28.65 3.30
C GLN A 177 2.42 30.05 3.07
N LYS A 178 2.49 30.58 1.85
CA LYS A 178 1.93 31.90 1.48
C LYS A 178 0.40 31.90 1.30
N LEU A 179 -0.25 30.72 1.31
CA LEU A 179 -1.70 30.59 1.15
C LEU A 179 -2.45 30.68 2.50
N THR A 180 -1.76 30.77 3.60
CA THR A 180 -2.31 30.97 4.96
C THR A 180 -2.20 32.43 5.38
#